data_f72f1ff2a049d547828b95b7e1a9ef48
#
_entry.id   f72f1ff2a049d547828b95b7e1a9ef48
#
_cell.length_a   1.000
_cell.length_b   1.000
_cell.length_c   1.000
_cell.angle_alpha   90.00
_cell.angle_beta   90.00
_cell.angle_gamma   90.00
#
_symmetry.space_group_name_H-M   'P 1'
#
loop_
_entity.id
_entity.type
_entity.pdbx_description
1 polymer ?
#
loop_
_entity_poly.entity_id
_entity_poly.type
_entity_poly.pdbx_seq_one_letter_code
_entity_poly.pdbx_strand_id
1 'polypeptide(L)'
;MLGIVPTWGNIVVYVTSYFRVFDSTLSLQQTFIVFPMTLSMGALAMQLGSVLLDYLHPRVHLAIGGTIFVFSILTASFMTDFYLFLVFYAIMTGIGYGLIYMIPLKSAWSFFPNKKGTIGGLILASHSFGAIGWSFFVANSMNPTNEAPSLYLHIGNSMEVLYSPMSGPVKNVSYTFKVVFFIELALFVVALVLMHKKKVTTFKKSLSVSLLTDENQLE
;
A
#
# COMPACT_ATOMS: atom_id res chain seq x y z
N MET A 1 5.09 -4.86 -3.82
CA MET A 1 4.13 -4.63 -2.73
C MET A 1 3.64 -3.17 -2.70
N LEU A 2 4.35 -2.23 -2.08
CA LEU A 2 3.81 -0.90 -1.77
C LEU A 2 3.40 -0.06 -2.99
N GLY A 3 3.93 -0.33 -4.17
CA GLY A 3 3.63 0.39 -5.41
C GLY A 3 2.20 0.28 -5.92
N ILE A 4 1.38 -0.63 -5.36
CA ILE A 4 -0.01 -0.75 -5.79
C ILE A 4 -0.90 0.38 -5.26
N VAL A 5 -0.58 0.98 -4.12
CA VAL A 5 -1.42 2.02 -3.50
C VAL A 5 -1.65 3.23 -4.43
N PRO A 6 -0.64 3.81 -5.11
CA PRO A 6 -0.87 4.94 -6.00
C PRO A 6 -1.56 4.59 -7.34
N THR A 7 -1.89 3.33 -7.61
CA THR A 7 -2.58 2.95 -8.85
C THR A 7 -4.07 3.29 -8.85
N TRP A 8 -4.63 3.75 -7.73
CA TRP A 8 -6.05 4.03 -7.59
C TRP A 8 -6.62 4.93 -8.68
N GLY A 9 -5.90 5.98 -9.08
CA GLY A 9 -6.31 6.88 -10.14
C GLY A 9 -6.59 6.18 -11.47
N ASN A 10 -5.89 5.08 -11.76
CA ASN A 10 -6.05 4.33 -13.00
C ASN A 10 -7.20 3.31 -12.95
N ILE A 11 -7.67 2.95 -11.75
CA ILE A 11 -8.68 1.90 -11.58
C ILE A 11 -10.01 2.42 -11.05
N VAL A 12 -10.06 3.65 -10.56
CA VAL A 12 -11.25 4.22 -9.91
C VAL A 12 -12.49 4.12 -10.79
N VAL A 13 -12.38 4.37 -12.09
CA VAL A 13 -13.52 4.30 -13.03
C VAL A 13 -14.08 2.88 -13.13
N TYR A 14 -13.21 1.86 -13.19
CA TYR A 14 -13.62 0.45 -13.22
C TYR A 14 -14.30 0.05 -11.92
N VAL A 15 -13.72 0.43 -10.78
CA VAL A 15 -14.23 0.10 -9.45
C VAL A 15 -15.57 0.81 -9.19
N THR A 16 -15.70 2.09 -9.58
CA THR A 16 -16.97 2.81 -9.51
C THR A 16 -18.05 2.09 -10.33
N SER A 17 -17.70 1.74 -11.57
CA SER A 17 -18.62 1.04 -12.46
C SER A 17 -19.05 -0.32 -11.91
N TYR A 18 -18.13 -1.03 -11.23
CA TYR A 18 -18.43 -2.31 -10.56
C TYR A 18 -19.44 -2.12 -9.41
N PHE A 19 -19.21 -1.17 -8.52
CA PHE A 19 -20.12 -0.95 -7.39
C PHE A 19 -21.47 -0.40 -7.82
N ARG A 20 -21.54 0.32 -8.93
CA ARG A 20 -22.82 0.77 -9.50
C ARG A 20 -23.74 -0.36 -9.98
N VAL A 21 -23.23 -1.58 -10.16
CA VAL A 21 -24.06 -2.76 -10.40
C VAL A 21 -24.99 -3.04 -9.19
N PHE A 22 -24.50 -2.71 -7.98
CA PHE A 22 -25.19 -2.98 -6.71
C PHE A 22 -25.88 -1.72 -6.17
N ASP A 23 -25.28 -0.54 -6.35
CA ASP A 23 -25.81 0.76 -5.94
C ASP A 23 -25.67 1.76 -7.09
N SER A 24 -26.76 1.98 -7.82
CA SER A 24 -26.82 2.89 -8.97
C SER A 24 -26.62 4.37 -8.61
N THR A 25 -26.71 4.75 -7.33
CA THR A 25 -26.56 6.14 -6.86
C THR A 25 -25.09 6.52 -6.64
N LEU A 26 -24.19 5.55 -6.56
CA LEU A 26 -22.77 5.78 -6.32
C LEU A 26 -22.15 6.61 -7.44
N SER A 27 -21.45 7.69 -7.10
CA SER A 27 -20.75 8.57 -8.03
C SER A 27 -19.24 8.32 -8.04
N LEU A 28 -18.60 8.73 -9.14
CA LEU A 28 -17.14 8.72 -9.25
C LEU A 28 -16.51 9.62 -8.18
N GLN A 29 -17.14 10.76 -7.88
CA GLN A 29 -16.68 11.68 -6.85
C GLN A 29 -16.64 11.02 -5.45
N GLN A 30 -17.63 10.20 -5.13
CA GLN A 30 -17.65 9.47 -3.84
C GLN A 30 -16.54 8.43 -3.77
N THR A 31 -16.24 7.75 -4.87
CA THR A 31 -15.19 6.72 -4.89
C THR A 31 -13.78 7.29 -4.88
N PHE A 32 -13.58 8.55 -5.27
CA PHE A 32 -12.27 9.21 -5.13
C PHE A 32 -11.77 9.29 -3.68
N ILE A 33 -12.66 9.20 -2.67
CA ILE A 33 -12.27 9.24 -1.24
C ILE A 33 -11.35 8.08 -0.83
N VAL A 34 -11.34 6.98 -1.57
CA VAL A 34 -10.56 5.78 -1.26
C VAL A 34 -9.06 6.10 -1.16
N PHE A 35 -8.52 6.83 -2.13
CA PHE A 35 -7.08 7.12 -2.15
C PHE A 35 -6.61 8.03 -1.01
N PRO A 36 -7.21 9.21 -0.77
CA PRO A 36 -6.83 10.05 0.35
C PRO A 36 -7.06 9.37 1.70
N MET A 37 -8.10 8.52 1.82
CA MET A 37 -8.33 7.76 3.05
C MET A 37 -7.25 6.71 3.28
N THR A 38 -6.82 5.99 2.24
CA THR A 38 -5.70 5.04 2.32
C THR A 38 -4.41 5.75 2.74
N LEU A 39 -4.11 6.91 2.16
CA LEU A 39 -2.90 7.69 2.51
C LEU A 39 -2.97 8.23 3.94
N SER A 40 -4.12 8.74 4.38
CA SER A 40 -4.30 9.26 5.73
C SER A 40 -4.12 8.17 6.79
N MET A 41 -4.75 7.01 6.59
CA MET A 41 -4.56 5.85 7.47
C MET A 41 -3.12 5.34 7.42
N GLY A 42 -2.51 5.35 6.24
CA GLY A 42 -1.10 5.01 6.06
C GLY A 42 -0.17 5.95 6.83
N ALA A 43 -0.40 7.25 6.77
CA ALA A 43 0.40 8.24 7.50
C ALA A 43 0.31 8.05 9.03
N LEU A 44 -0.89 7.80 9.55
CA LEU A 44 -1.08 7.50 10.98
C LEU A 44 -0.39 6.18 11.38
N ALA A 45 -0.58 5.12 10.59
CA ALA A 45 0.04 3.82 10.84
C ALA A 45 1.56 3.86 10.69
N MET A 46 2.11 4.73 9.85
CA MET A 46 3.56 4.91 9.67
C MET A 46 4.23 5.41 10.97
N GLN A 47 3.58 6.30 11.72
CA GLN A 47 4.08 6.74 13.03
C GLN A 47 4.14 5.55 14.00
N LEU A 48 3.06 4.78 14.09
CA LEU A 48 3.01 3.57 14.91
C LEU A 48 4.06 2.55 14.45
N GLY A 49 4.18 2.31 13.16
CA GLY A 49 5.17 1.42 12.56
C GLY A 49 6.60 1.84 12.88
N SER A 50 6.88 3.14 12.87
CA SER A 50 8.20 3.65 13.24
C SER A 50 8.55 3.34 14.70
N VAL A 51 7.61 3.51 15.62
CA VAL A 51 7.80 3.21 17.05
C VAL A 51 7.91 1.70 17.26
N LEU A 52 7.04 0.90 16.65
CA LEU A 52 7.06 -0.56 16.79
C LEU A 52 8.36 -1.21 16.33
N LEU A 53 9.05 -0.61 15.33
CA LEU A 53 10.36 -1.10 14.86
C LEU A 53 11.46 -1.00 15.93
N ASP A 54 11.31 -0.18 16.94
CA ASP A 54 12.27 -0.07 18.04
C ASP A 54 12.09 -1.21 19.05
N TYR A 55 10.90 -1.80 19.13
CA TYR A 55 10.55 -2.89 20.06
C TYR A 55 10.47 -4.27 19.40
N LEU A 56 9.99 -4.34 18.16
CA LEU A 56 9.75 -5.59 17.46
C LEU A 56 10.90 -5.95 16.50
N HIS A 57 11.11 -7.24 16.33
CA HIS A 57 12.01 -7.71 15.28
C HIS A 57 11.43 -7.34 13.90
N PRO A 58 12.21 -6.78 12.93
CA PRO A 58 11.70 -6.35 11.63
C PRO A 58 10.89 -7.41 10.86
N ARG A 59 11.24 -8.70 10.99
CA ARG A 59 10.44 -9.79 10.39
C ARG A 59 9.04 -9.93 11.00
N VAL A 60 8.92 -9.82 12.33
CA VAL A 60 7.64 -9.90 13.03
C VAL A 60 6.77 -8.70 12.65
N HIS A 61 7.37 -7.52 12.62
CA HIS A 61 6.70 -6.30 12.20
C HIS A 61 6.22 -6.41 10.75
N LEU A 62 7.08 -6.88 9.83
CA LEU A 62 6.72 -7.12 8.44
C LEU A 62 5.61 -8.18 8.32
N ALA A 63 5.66 -9.24 9.13
CA ALA A 63 4.62 -10.27 9.14
C ALA A 63 3.26 -9.68 9.52
N ILE A 64 3.19 -8.86 10.57
CA ILE A 64 1.93 -8.23 11.02
C ILE A 64 1.41 -7.25 9.93
N GLY A 65 2.21 -6.26 9.56
CA GLY A 65 1.80 -5.24 8.60
C GLY A 65 1.50 -5.81 7.21
N GLY A 66 2.35 -6.76 6.75
CA GLY A 66 2.18 -7.42 5.46
C GLY A 66 0.94 -8.31 5.40
N THR A 67 0.62 -9.03 6.47
CA THR A 67 -0.62 -9.82 6.55
C THR A 67 -1.84 -8.90 6.45
N ILE A 68 -1.89 -7.81 7.22
CA ILE A 68 -2.98 -6.84 7.13
C ILE A 68 -3.10 -6.30 5.71
N PHE A 69 -1.99 -5.90 5.10
CA PHE A 69 -1.94 -5.33 3.75
C PHE A 69 -2.44 -6.31 2.68
N VAL A 70 -1.93 -7.52 2.67
CA VAL A 70 -2.24 -8.52 1.63
C VAL A 70 -3.68 -9.02 1.77
N PHE A 71 -4.12 -9.35 2.99
CA PHE A 71 -5.48 -9.85 3.21
C PHE A 71 -6.56 -8.77 3.07
N SER A 72 -6.24 -7.50 3.24
CA SER A 72 -7.19 -6.41 2.94
C SER A 72 -7.58 -6.39 1.45
N ILE A 73 -6.64 -6.65 0.55
CA ILE A 73 -6.90 -6.74 -0.89
C ILE A 73 -7.78 -7.95 -1.20
N LEU A 74 -7.52 -9.09 -0.55
CA LEU A 74 -8.34 -10.29 -0.74
C LEU A 74 -9.78 -10.06 -0.28
N THR A 75 -9.97 -9.54 0.93
CA THR A 75 -11.32 -9.28 1.46
C THR A 75 -12.07 -8.28 0.59
N ALA A 76 -11.39 -7.22 0.14
CA ALA A 76 -11.96 -6.23 -0.77
C ALA A 76 -12.47 -6.85 -2.09
N SER A 77 -11.84 -7.92 -2.57
CA SER A 77 -12.24 -8.61 -3.81
C SER A 77 -13.62 -9.28 -3.75
N PHE A 78 -14.14 -9.52 -2.54
CA PHE A 78 -15.46 -10.13 -2.32
C PHE A 78 -16.55 -9.13 -1.98
N MET A 79 -16.21 -7.84 -1.81
CA MET A 79 -17.17 -6.83 -1.39
C MET A 79 -18.09 -6.42 -2.55
N THR A 80 -19.36 -6.33 -2.26
CA THR A 80 -20.40 -5.80 -3.15
C THR A 80 -20.96 -4.48 -2.66
N ASP A 81 -20.71 -4.13 -1.39
CA ASP A 81 -21.02 -2.85 -0.78
C ASP A 81 -19.79 -1.94 -0.79
N PHE A 82 -19.96 -0.69 -1.25
CA PHE A 82 -18.86 0.26 -1.36
C PHE A 82 -18.31 0.70 0.00
N TYR A 83 -19.14 0.84 1.02
CA TYR A 83 -18.67 1.27 2.33
C TYR A 83 -17.87 0.18 3.04
N LEU A 84 -18.27 -1.08 2.89
CA LEU A 84 -17.45 -2.22 3.34
C LEU A 84 -16.14 -2.30 2.58
N PHE A 85 -16.16 -2.10 1.27
CA PHE A 85 -14.94 -2.01 0.46
C PHE A 85 -14.02 -0.87 0.96
N LEU A 86 -14.59 0.29 1.28
CA LEU A 86 -13.82 1.41 1.82
C LEU A 86 -13.10 1.04 3.13
N VAL A 87 -13.78 0.33 4.03
CA VAL A 87 -13.17 -0.16 5.28
C VAL A 87 -12.05 -1.17 4.99
N PHE A 88 -12.32 -2.20 4.23
CA PHE A 88 -11.35 -3.27 4.00
C PHE A 88 -10.23 -2.85 3.04
N TYR A 89 -10.54 -2.15 1.97
CA TYR A 89 -9.52 -1.72 1.01
C TYR A 89 -8.80 -0.45 1.46
N ALA A 90 -9.51 0.65 1.76
CA ALA A 90 -8.85 1.91 2.06
C ALA A 90 -8.21 1.94 3.45
N ILE A 91 -8.99 1.61 4.50
CA ILE A 91 -8.51 1.72 5.89
C ILE A 91 -7.49 0.62 6.19
N MET A 92 -7.83 -0.64 5.96
CA MET A 92 -6.96 -1.76 6.32
C MET A 92 -5.69 -1.80 5.44
N THR A 93 -5.81 -1.53 4.13
CA THR A 93 -4.63 -1.41 3.26
C THR A 93 -3.74 -0.25 3.69
N GLY A 94 -4.33 0.89 4.04
CA GLY A 94 -3.60 2.05 4.57
C GLY A 94 -2.83 1.70 5.84
N ILE A 95 -3.46 1.03 6.81
CA ILE A 95 -2.80 0.59 8.04
C ILE A 95 -1.65 -0.36 7.72
N GLY A 96 -1.87 -1.39 6.91
CA GLY A 96 -0.83 -2.33 6.50
C GLY A 96 0.33 -1.64 5.77
N TYR A 97 0.01 -0.76 4.82
CA TYR A 97 0.97 0.07 4.10
C TYR A 97 1.86 0.90 5.06
N GLY A 98 1.25 1.64 5.98
CA GLY A 98 1.98 2.48 6.92
C GLY A 98 2.89 1.68 7.85
N LEU A 99 2.41 0.57 8.37
CA LEU A 99 3.22 -0.30 9.23
C LEU A 99 4.49 -0.79 8.52
N ILE A 100 4.41 -1.24 7.28
CA ILE A 100 5.56 -1.82 6.57
C ILE A 100 6.46 -0.78 5.91
N TYR A 101 5.98 0.44 5.65
CA TYR A 101 6.71 1.46 4.89
C TYR A 101 8.09 1.81 5.49
N MET A 102 8.17 1.93 6.82
CA MET A 102 9.40 2.32 7.51
C MET A 102 10.42 1.18 7.64
N ILE A 103 10.03 -0.07 7.41
CA ILE A 103 10.90 -1.22 7.60
C ILE A 103 12.11 -1.19 6.66
N PRO A 104 11.96 -1.10 5.32
CA PRO A 104 13.10 -1.05 4.41
C PRO A 104 13.97 0.18 4.65
N LEU A 105 13.35 1.33 4.98
CA LEU A 105 14.04 2.58 5.17
C LEU A 105 14.96 2.54 6.41
N LYS A 106 14.41 2.22 7.60
CA LYS A 106 15.18 2.11 8.84
C LYS A 106 16.22 0.98 8.75
N SER A 107 15.86 -0.15 8.13
CA SER A 107 16.79 -1.27 7.92
C SER A 107 17.97 -0.83 7.06
N ALA A 108 17.74 -0.23 5.90
CA ALA A 108 18.81 0.23 5.00
C ALA A 108 19.68 1.32 5.62
N TRP A 109 19.12 2.24 6.39
CA TRP A 109 19.88 3.25 7.11
C TRP A 109 20.83 2.66 8.17
N SER A 110 20.47 1.53 8.75
CA SER A 110 21.35 0.82 9.70
C SER A 110 22.59 0.23 9.04
N PHE A 111 22.50 -0.12 7.74
CA PHE A 111 23.65 -0.61 6.96
C PHE A 111 24.48 0.54 6.39
N PHE A 112 23.87 1.66 6.04
CA PHE A 112 24.51 2.80 5.35
C PHE A 112 24.26 4.13 6.10
N PRO A 113 24.77 4.29 7.32
CA PRO A 113 24.46 5.45 8.17
C PRO A 113 24.89 6.79 7.55
N ASN A 114 25.98 6.79 6.77
CA ASN A 114 26.54 7.99 6.13
C ASN A 114 25.88 8.34 4.77
N LYS A 115 24.95 7.49 4.26
CA LYS A 115 24.30 7.67 2.95
C LYS A 115 22.77 7.62 3.03
N LYS A 116 22.21 8.11 4.15
CA LYS A 116 20.75 8.03 4.43
C LYS A 116 19.90 8.66 3.33
N GLY A 117 20.31 9.83 2.81
CA GLY A 117 19.59 10.52 1.75
C GLY A 117 19.56 9.73 0.42
N THR A 118 20.73 9.25 -0.02
CA THR A 118 20.84 8.44 -1.27
C THR A 118 20.02 7.16 -1.17
N ILE A 119 20.09 6.47 -0.03
CA ILE A 119 19.34 5.23 0.20
C ILE A 119 17.84 5.51 0.27
N GLY A 120 17.42 6.57 0.95
CA GLY A 120 16.02 7.00 0.97
C GLY A 120 15.48 7.29 -0.43
N GLY A 121 16.26 8.04 -1.23
CA GLY A 121 15.91 8.33 -2.62
C GLY A 121 15.78 7.08 -3.48
N LEU A 122 16.68 6.10 -3.32
CA LEU A 122 16.61 4.82 -4.06
C LEU A 122 15.38 4.00 -3.70
N ILE A 123 15.02 3.95 -2.41
CA ILE A 123 13.81 3.26 -1.95
C ILE A 123 12.55 3.92 -2.50
N LEU A 124 12.47 5.26 -2.47
CA LEU A 124 11.35 6.00 -3.06
C LEU A 124 11.26 5.80 -4.59
N ALA A 125 12.39 5.84 -5.29
CA ALA A 125 12.44 5.55 -6.73
C ALA A 125 11.92 4.13 -7.02
N SER A 126 12.36 3.13 -6.26
CA SER A 126 11.90 1.74 -6.40
C SER A 126 10.38 1.60 -6.17
N HIS A 127 9.84 2.35 -5.20
CA HIS A 127 8.39 2.41 -4.96
C HIS A 127 7.64 2.99 -6.17
N SER A 128 8.15 4.07 -6.77
CA SER A 128 7.55 4.70 -7.94
C SER A 128 7.62 3.81 -9.19
N PHE A 129 8.74 3.12 -9.41
CA PHE A 129 8.85 2.10 -10.47
C PHE A 129 7.85 0.95 -10.26
N GLY A 130 7.67 0.52 -9.02
CA GLY A 130 6.65 -0.46 -8.67
C GLY A 130 5.24 0.02 -9.00
N ALA A 131 4.95 1.30 -8.78
CA ALA A 131 3.65 1.89 -9.11
C ALA A 131 3.38 1.90 -10.63
N ILE A 132 4.38 2.19 -11.44
CA ILE A 132 4.28 2.12 -12.91
C ILE A 132 3.92 0.69 -13.33
N GLY A 133 4.69 -0.30 -12.86
CA GLY A 133 4.44 -1.71 -13.20
C GLY A 133 3.04 -2.17 -12.78
N TRP A 134 2.61 -1.83 -11.56
CA TRP A 134 1.27 -2.14 -11.09
C TRP A 134 0.18 -1.44 -11.89
N SER A 135 0.37 -0.18 -12.28
CA SER A 135 -0.60 0.57 -13.09
C SER A 135 -0.86 -0.11 -14.44
N PHE A 136 0.20 -0.52 -15.14
CA PHE A 136 0.06 -1.27 -16.38
C PHE A 136 -0.61 -2.62 -16.17
N PHE A 137 -0.17 -3.36 -15.17
CA PHE A 137 -0.71 -4.69 -14.89
C PHE A 137 -2.21 -4.64 -14.57
N VAL A 138 -2.62 -3.76 -13.65
CA VAL A 138 -4.02 -3.70 -13.19
C VAL A 138 -4.93 -3.16 -14.29
N ALA A 139 -4.52 -2.11 -15.02
CA ALA A 139 -5.28 -1.58 -16.15
C ALA A 139 -5.51 -2.66 -17.23
N ASN A 140 -4.45 -3.39 -17.60
CA ASN A 140 -4.54 -4.45 -18.59
C ASN A 140 -5.36 -5.66 -18.11
N SER A 141 -5.29 -5.98 -16.81
CA SER A 141 -6.08 -7.08 -16.23
C SER A 141 -7.56 -6.74 -16.13
N MET A 142 -7.91 -5.49 -15.83
CA MET A 142 -9.29 -5.04 -15.77
C MET A 142 -9.89 -4.87 -17.18
N ASN A 143 -9.12 -4.32 -18.11
CA ASN A 143 -9.60 -4.00 -19.47
C ASN A 143 -8.64 -4.51 -20.57
N PRO A 144 -8.54 -5.84 -20.75
CA PRO A 144 -7.61 -6.44 -21.70
C PRO A 144 -7.95 -6.13 -23.17
N THR A 145 -9.21 -5.85 -23.46
CA THR A 145 -9.71 -5.54 -24.80
C THR A 145 -9.68 -4.04 -25.10
N ASN A 146 -9.24 -3.23 -24.15
CA ASN A 146 -9.24 -1.77 -24.25
C ASN A 146 -10.60 -1.20 -24.66
N GLU A 147 -11.68 -1.72 -24.04
CA GLU A 147 -13.04 -1.23 -24.24
C GLU A 147 -13.13 0.24 -23.81
N ALA A 148 -13.84 1.04 -24.60
CA ALA A 148 -14.13 2.42 -24.21
C ALA A 148 -15.31 2.46 -23.23
N PRO A 149 -15.31 3.37 -22.24
CA PRO A 149 -16.46 3.58 -21.38
C PRO A 149 -17.65 4.09 -22.22
N SER A 150 -18.83 3.53 -21.97
CA SER A 150 -20.02 3.73 -22.80
C SER A 150 -21.22 4.29 -22.05
N LEU A 151 -21.11 4.44 -20.72
CA LEU A 151 -22.19 4.96 -19.87
C LEU A 151 -21.90 6.40 -19.49
N TYR A 152 -22.71 7.33 -20.01
CA TYR A 152 -22.64 8.76 -19.71
C TYR A 152 -23.73 9.13 -18.72
N LEU A 153 -23.36 9.65 -17.57
CA LEU A 153 -24.28 9.99 -16.50
C LEU A 153 -24.12 11.46 -16.11
N HIS A 154 -25.23 12.17 -16.03
CA HIS A 154 -25.27 13.50 -15.43
C HIS A 154 -25.56 13.36 -13.94
N ILE A 155 -24.58 13.72 -13.11
CA ILE A 155 -24.69 13.72 -11.65
C ILE A 155 -24.44 15.14 -11.15
N GLY A 156 -25.49 15.82 -10.73
CA GLY A 156 -25.43 17.25 -10.43
C GLY A 156 -25.00 18.06 -11.66
N ASN A 157 -23.92 18.83 -11.54
CA ASN A 157 -23.36 19.64 -12.62
C ASN A 157 -22.21 18.96 -13.39
N SER A 158 -21.93 17.70 -13.10
CA SER A 158 -20.81 16.96 -13.69
C SER A 158 -21.31 15.83 -14.59
N MET A 159 -20.61 15.60 -15.70
CA MET A 159 -20.81 14.43 -16.53
C MET A 159 -19.77 13.38 -16.17
N GLU A 160 -20.21 12.23 -15.69
CA GLU A 160 -19.37 11.08 -15.41
C GLU A 160 -19.43 10.09 -16.56
N VAL A 161 -18.26 9.55 -16.91
CA VAL A 161 -18.13 8.58 -18.00
C VAL A 161 -17.65 7.26 -17.37
N LEU A 162 -18.52 6.25 -17.43
CA LEU A 162 -18.34 4.97 -16.74
C LEU A 162 -18.51 3.80 -17.70
N TYR A 163 -18.23 2.61 -17.23
CA TYR A 163 -18.45 1.37 -17.99
C TYR A 163 -19.84 0.81 -17.75
N SER A 164 -20.43 0.24 -18.80
CA SER A 164 -21.71 -0.48 -18.68
C SER A 164 -21.58 -1.65 -17.69
N PRO A 165 -22.61 -1.96 -16.86
CA PRO A 165 -22.63 -3.12 -15.97
C PRO A 165 -22.33 -4.45 -16.64
N MET A 166 -22.63 -4.59 -17.91
CA MET A 166 -22.40 -5.83 -18.70
C MET A 166 -21.02 -5.88 -19.36
N SER A 167 -20.23 -4.82 -19.31
CA SER A 167 -18.91 -4.73 -19.95
C SER A 167 -17.89 -5.71 -19.33
N GLY A 168 -16.89 -6.10 -20.13
CA GLY A 168 -15.78 -6.94 -19.69
C GLY A 168 -15.02 -6.32 -18.51
N PRO A 169 -14.63 -5.03 -18.56
CA PRO A 169 -13.94 -4.36 -17.48
C PRO A 169 -14.62 -4.48 -16.12
N VAL A 170 -15.94 -4.30 -16.05
CA VAL A 170 -16.70 -4.39 -14.78
C VAL A 170 -16.65 -5.81 -14.20
N LYS A 171 -16.80 -6.83 -15.04
CA LYS A 171 -16.74 -8.25 -14.62
C LYS A 171 -15.35 -8.64 -14.11
N ASN A 172 -14.30 -8.02 -14.65
CA ASN A 172 -12.92 -8.35 -14.33
C ASN A 172 -12.44 -7.72 -13.01
N VAL A 173 -13.15 -6.75 -12.41
CA VAL A 173 -12.70 -6.04 -11.20
C VAL A 173 -12.40 -7.01 -10.05
N SER A 174 -13.39 -7.82 -9.65
CA SER A 174 -13.22 -8.78 -8.54
C SER A 174 -12.12 -9.82 -8.85
N TYR A 175 -12.06 -10.30 -10.09
CA TYR A 175 -11.01 -11.22 -10.53
C TYR A 175 -9.62 -10.58 -10.44
N THR A 176 -9.47 -9.36 -10.92
CA THR A 176 -8.19 -8.62 -10.87
C THR A 176 -7.70 -8.45 -9.44
N PHE A 177 -8.57 -8.08 -8.48
CA PHE A 177 -8.18 -7.99 -7.07
C PHE A 177 -7.69 -9.32 -6.51
N LYS A 178 -8.29 -10.45 -6.91
CA LYS A 178 -7.82 -11.79 -6.51
C LYS A 178 -6.44 -12.09 -7.08
N VAL A 179 -6.21 -11.80 -8.35
CA VAL A 179 -4.88 -11.99 -8.97
C VAL A 179 -3.83 -11.10 -8.31
N VAL A 180 -4.16 -9.83 -8.04
CA VAL A 180 -3.32 -8.90 -7.29
C VAL A 180 -2.96 -9.46 -5.91
N PHE A 181 -3.93 -10.03 -5.20
CA PHE A 181 -3.68 -10.68 -3.91
C PHE A 181 -2.63 -11.79 -4.01
N PHE A 182 -2.72 -12.68 -4.99
CA PHE A 182 -1.75 -13.78 -5.13
C PHE A 182 -0.34 -13.27 -5.46
N ILE A 183 -0.24 -12.25 -6.31
CA ILE A 183 1.07 -11.64 -6.62
C ILE A 183 1.64 -10.95 -5.38
N GLU A 184 0.82 -10.16 -4.67
CA GLU A 184 1.24 -9.48 -3.45
C GLU A 184 1.62 -10.47 -2.34
N LEU A 185 0.89 -11.58 -2.22
CA LEU A 185 1.23 -12.65 -1.28
C LEU A 185 2.60 -13.27 -1.60
N ALA A 186 2.87 -13.53 -2.88
CA ALA A 186 4.18 -14.05 -3.30
C ALA A 186 5.30 -13.06 -2.98
N LEU A 187 5.11 -11.77 -3.29
CA LEU A 187 6.07 -10.71 -2.96
C LEU A 187 6.25 -10.56 -1.45
N PHE A 188 5.19 -10.70 -0.68
CA PHE A 188 5.23 -10.67 0.79
C PHE A 188 6.06 -11.83 1.36
N VAL A 189 5.85 -13.04 0.87
CA VAL A 189 6.64 -14.22 1.29
C VAL A 189 8.13 -14.02 0.96
N VAL A 190 8.44 -13.55 -0.25
CA VAL A 190 9.82 -13.22 -0.65
C VAL A 190 10.42 -12.16 0.29
N ALA A 191 9.67 -11.11 0.60
CA ALA A 191 10.13 -10.07 1.51
C ALA A 191 10.41 -10.61 2.93
N LEU A 192 9.56 -11.50 3.45
CA LEU A 192 9.77 -12.16 4.74
C LEU A 192 11.04 -13.03 4.76
N VAL A 193 11.31 -13.76 3.68
CA VAL A 193 12.51 -14.61 3.56
C VAL A 193 13.77 -13.74 3.48
N LEU A 194 13.75 -12.68 2.69
CA LEU A 194 14.91 -11.81 2.47
C LEU A 194 15.20 -10.87 3.64
N MET A 195 14.21 -10.61 4.51
CA MET A 195 14.40 -9.68 5.63
C MET A 195 15.37 -10.26 6.68
N HIS A 196 16.53 -9.64 6.81
CA HIS A 196 17.52 -9.98 7.83
C HIS A 196 17.74 -8.81 8.79
N LYS A 197 17.84 -9.11 10.08
CA LYS A 197 18.24 -8.13 11.10
C LYS A 197 19.76 -8.09 11.17
N LYS A 198 20.37 -6.93 10.91
CA LYS A 198 21.74 -6.70 11.36
C LYS A 198 21.72 -6.74 12.90
N LYS A 199 22.56 -7.55 13.51
CA LYS A 199 22.74 -7.50 14.97
C LYS A 199 23.27 -6.10 15.31
N VAL A 200 22.39 -5.25 15.85
CA VAL A 200 22.76 -3.92 16.38
C VAL A 200 23.45 -4.13 17.72
N THR A 201 24.65 -4.70 17.68
CA THR A 201 25.46 -4.91 18.88
C THR A 201 26.33 -3.68 19.19
N THR A 202 26.29 -2.63 18.36
CA THR A 202 27.30 -1.57 18.42
C THR A 202 26.78 -0.23 18.91
N PHE A 203 25.51 0.11 18.71
CA PHE A 203 25.05 1.47 19.03
C PHE A 203 24.81 1.70 20.53
N LYS A 204 24.23 0.71 21.23
CA LYS A 204 24.07 0.79 22.69
C LYS A 204 25.42 0.71 23.42
N LYS A 205 26.38 -0.02 22.88
CA LYS A 205 27.72 -0.18 23.46
C LYS A 205 28.58 1.07 23.21
N SER A 206 28.45 1.77 22.08
CA SER A 206 29.18 3.01 21.83
C SER A 206 28.64 4.17 22.68
N LEU A 207 27.33 4.23 22.91
CA LEU A 207 26.73 5.26 23.76
C LEU A 207 27.10 5.05 25.24
N SER A 208 27.08 3.80 25.72
CA SER A 208 27.51 3.48 27.09
C SER A 208 29.03 3.70 27.31
N VAL A 209 29.84 3.43 26.28
CA VAL A 209 31.29 3.69 26.34
C VAL A 209 31.59 5.18 26.28
N SER A 210 30.87 5.99 25.47
CA SER A 210 31.06 7.45 25.45
C SER A 210 30.62 8.09 26.76
N LEU A 211 29.53 7.66 27.37
CA LEU A 211 29.09 8.19 28.67
C LEU A 211 30.06 7.82 29.79
N LEU A 212 30.64 6.62 29.80
CA LEU A 212 31.65 6.22 30.78
C LEU A 212 33.00 6.93 30.58
N THR A 213 33.33 7.37 29.35
CA THR A 213 34.55 8.11 29.06
C THR A 213 34.41 9.56 29.50
N ASP A 214 33.20 10.15 29.35
CA ASP A 214 32.93 11.52 29.82
C ASP A 214 32.89 11.62 31.35
N GLU A 215 32.40 10.59 32.07
CA GLU A 215 32.46 10.53 33.54
C GLU A 215 33.90 10.46 34.06
N ASN A 216 34.80 9.71 33.43
CA ASN A 216 36.21 9.59 33.83
C ASN A 216 37.08 10.82 33.46
N GLN A 217 36.55 11.80 32.72
CA GLN A 217 37.23 13.07 32.43
C GLN A 217 36.81 14.21 33.38
N LEU A 218 35.81 13.96 34.23
CA LEU A 218 35.30 14.93 35.21
C LEU A 218 35.80 14.67 36.64
N GLU A 219 36.59 13.63 36.86
CA GLU A 219 37.40 13.37 38.08
C GLU A 219 38.86 13.83 37.85
#